data_fc688704068a958908b436a0ea39f869
#
_entry.id   fc688704068a958908b436a0ea39f869
#
_cell.length_a   1.000
_cell.length_b   1.000
_cell.length_c   1.000
_cell.angle_alpha   90.00
_cell.angle_beta   90.00
_cell.angle_gamma   90.00
#
_symmetry.space_group_name_H-M   'P 1'
#
loop_
_entity.id
_entity.type
_entity.pdbx_description
1 polymer ?
#
loop_
_entity_poly.entity_id
_entity_poly.type
_entity_poly.pdbx_seq_one_letter_code
_entity_poly.pdbx_strand_id
1 'polypeptide(L)'
;MLKIAVVDDEIVFVESLINKITVVCEKLNLEFKIDKYSNGFDTLENYSKYHLIFLDIEMPSIDGIATAKRINELKGSAEIPFIVYVTSHDELVFDALKSFPYSFIRKSKIESDLYECINRINNSFEELHKTIVLHTERKDIPIVIGDIIYLEKIKNYVVYHTKNQEYKVRSDMNTEFKNIAEYGFIRPHIGYAVNNKYVEYISTDCILLQNDINIPLNKKYRDDVKKKYFKWLGDINV
;
A
#
# COMPACT_ATOMS: atom_id res chain seq x y z
N MET A 1 -6.07 13.73 0.50
CA MET A 1 -7.04 13.72 -0.61
C MET A 1 -6.91 12.43 -1.41
N LEU A 2 -7.94 11.60 -1.43
CA LEU A 2 -8.00 10.33 -2.16
C LEU A 2 -8.37 10.59 -3.63
N LYS A 3 -7.57 10.12 -4.59
CA LYS A 3 -7.83 10.26 -6.03
C LYS A 3 -8.40 8.96 -6.56
N ILE A 4 -9.58 9.03 -7.14
CA ILE A 4 -10.37 7.86 -7.57
C ILE A 4 -10.62 7.96 -9.07
N ALA A 5 -10.48 6.86 -9.80
CA ALA A 5 -10.98 6.71 -11.16
C ALA A 5 -12.17 5.75 -11.16
N VAL A 6 -13.18 6.06 -11.96
CA VAL A 6 -14.31 5.16 -12.27
C VAL A 6 -14.28 4.87 -13.77
N VAL A 7 -14.18 3.61 -14.13
CA VAL A 7 -13.96 3.14 -15.50
C VAL A 7 -15.01 2.13 -15.89
N ASP A 8 -15.90 2.53 -16.77
CA ASP A 8 -17.00 1.71 -17.30
C ASP A 8 -17.53 2.38 -18.59
N ASP A 9 -17.90 1.64 -19.61
CA ASP A 9 -18.42 2.19 -20.86
C ASP A 9 -19.91 2.59 -20.77
N GLU A 10 -20.62 2.14 -19.72
CA GLU A 10 -22.00 2.54 -19.45
C GLU A 10 -22.07 3.85 -18.68
N ILE A 11 -22.18 4.98 -19.37
CA ILE A 11 -22.17 6.34 -18.78
C ILE A 11 -23.20 6.48 -17.66
N VAL A 12 -24.40 5.91 -17.81
CA VAL A 12 -25.46 6.01 -16.78
C VAL A 12 -25.04 5.29 -15.50
N PHE A 13 -24.38 4.15 -15.62
CA PHE A 13 -23.87 3.41 -14.49
C PHE A 13 -22.70 4.18 -13.82
N VAL A 14 -21.79 4.74 -14.60
CA VAL A 14 -20.68 5.59 -14.10
C VAL A 14 -21.21 6.72 -13.21
N GLU A 15 -22.20 7.48 -13.67
CA GLU A 15 -22.79 8.59 -12.90
C GLU A 15 -23.45 8.07 -11.60
N SER A 16 -24.16 6.95 -11.66
CA SER A 16 -24.76 6.33 -10.47
C SER A 16 -23.69 5.88 -9.47
N LEU A 17 -22.61 5.25 -9.94
CA LEU A 17 -21.52 4.79 -9.09
C LEU A 17 -20.78 5.97 -8.45
N ILE A 18 -20.49 7.04 -9.20
CA ILE A 18 -19.86 8.26 -8.69
C ILE A 18 -20.70 8.87 -7.56
N ASN A 19 -22.02 8.95 -7.73
CA ASN A 19 -22.90 9.48 -6.68
C ASN A 19 -22.83 8.61 -5.40
N LYS A 20 -22.80 7.28 -5.53
CA LYS A 20 -22.69 6.37 -4.38
C LYS A 20 -21.32 6.49 -3.70
N ILE A 21 -20.23 6.57 -4.48
CA ILE A 21 -18.87 6.79 -3.96
C ILE A 21 -18.81 8.11 -3.19
N THR A 22 -19.38 9.17 -3.74
CA THR A 22 -19.43 10.50 -3.11
C THR A 22 -20.09 10.43 -1.74
N VAL A 23 -21.28 9.83 -1.65
CA VAL A 23 -22.01 9.65 -0.37
C VAL A 23 -21.17 8.88 0.64
N VAL A 24 -20.49 7.81 0.21
CA VAL A 24 -19.63 7.00 1.10
C VAL A 24 -18.40 7.80 1.57
N CYS A 25 -17.73 8.51 0.67
CA CYS A 25 -16.57 9.33 1.01
C CYS A 25 -16.93 10.47 1.98
N GLU A 26 -18.06 11.14 1.77
CA GLU A 26 -18.59 12.17 2.69
C GLU A 26 -18.91 11.58 4.06
N LYS A 27 -19.56 10.41 4.12
CA LYS A 27 -19.87 9.71 5.37
C LYS A 27 -18.60 9.31 6.15
N LEU A 28 -17.52 9.01 5.44
CA LEU A 28 -16.21 8.69 6.01
C LEU A 28 -15.36 9.95 6.29
N ASN A 29 -15.86 11.15 6.01
CA ASN A 29 -15.13 12.43 6.11
C ASN A 29 -13.82 12.45 5.32
N LEU A 30 -13.80 11.86 4.12
CA LEU A 30 -12.63 11.80 3.26
C LEU A 30 -12.58 13.02 2.34
N GLU A 31 -11.38 13.57 2.15
CA GLU A 31 -11.12 14.46 1.02
C GLU A 31 -10.84 13.61 -0.22
N PHE A 32 -11.57 13.82 -1.30
CA PHE A 32 -11.47 13.01 -2.51
C PHE A 32 -11.65 13.82 -3.80
N LYS A 33 -11.18 13.24 -4.90
CA LYS A 33 -11.45 13.66 -6.27
C LYS A 33 -11.76 12.43 -7.11
N ILE A 34 -12.81 12.49 -7.93
CA ILE A 34 -13.22 11.42 -8.82
C ILE A 34 -13.09 11.90 -10.26
N ASP A 35 -12.40 11.14 -11.09
CA ASP A 35 -12.37 11.28 -12.54
C ASP A 35 -13.02 10.03 -13.17
N LYS A 36 -13.63 10.19 -14.36
CA LYS A 36 -14.33 9.11 -15.07
C LYS A 36 -13.68 8.80 -16.41
N TYR A 37 -13.71 7.53 -16.78
CA TYR A 37 -13.23 7.01 -18.07
C TYR A 37 -14.25 6.03 -18.65
N SER A 38 -14.34 5.98 -19.95
CA SER A 38 -15.23 5.06 -20.68
C SER A 38 -14.49 3.89 -21.33
N ASN A 39 -13.18 3.78 -21.12
CA ASN A 39 -12.35 2.71 -21.69
C ASN A 39 -11.05 2.50 -20.92
N GLY A 40 -10.44 1.32 -21.15
CA GLY A 40 -9.19 0.96 -20.48
C GLY A 40 -7.96 1.71 -20.99
N PHE A 41 -7.92 2.18 -22.25
CA PHE A 41 -6.73 2.85 -22.79
C PHE A 41 -6.47 4.18 -22.11
N ASP A 42 -7.51 5.03 -21.98
CA ASP A 42 -7.36 6.32 -21.29
C ASP A 42 -7.00 6.12 -19.82
N THR A 43 -7.46 5.03 -19.22
CA THR A 43 -7.09 4.65 -17.85
C THR A 43 -5.61 4.29 -17.75
N LEU A 44 -5.08 3.52 -18.71
CA LEU A 44 -3.67 3.12 -18.74
C LEU A 44 -2.72 4.32 -18.89
N GLU A 45 -3.09 5.33 -19.65
CA GLU A 45 -2.30 6.55 -19.78
C GLU A 45 -2.25 7.38 -18.49
N ASN A 46 -3.24 7.22 -17.61
CA ASN A 46 -3.43 8.08 -16.45
C ASN A 46 -3.37 7.36 -15.09
N TYR A 47 -3.22 6.02 -15.05
CA TYR A 47 -3.36 5.21 -13.84
C TYR A 47 -2.51 5.71 -12.65
N SER A 48 -1.31 6.21 -12.91
CA SER A 48 -0.39 6.69 -11.87
C SER A 48 -0.85 7.92 -11.12
N LYS A 49 -1.91 8.59 -11.59
CA LYS A 49 -2.53 9.74 -10.92
C LYS A 49 -3.49 9.33 -9.80
N TYR A 50 -3.92 8.05 -9.78
CA TYR A 50 -4.98 7.56 -8.90
C TYR A 50 -4.44 6.69 -7.78
N HIS A 51 -5.17 6.69 -6.67
CA HIS A 51 -4.94 5.81 -5.53
C HIS A 51 -5.87 4.61 -5.57
N LEU A 52 -7.05 4.76 -6.20
CA LEU A 52 -8.11 3.77 -6.31
C LEU A 52 -8.73 3.84 -7.72
N ILE A 53 -8.90 2.68 -8.33
CA ILE A 53 -9.57 2.53 -9.62
C ILE A 53 -10.71 1.54 -9.47
N PHE A 54 -11.95 2.00 -9.65
CA PHE A 54 -13.10 1.13 -9.87
C PHE A 54 -13.16 0.82 -11.36
N LEU A 55 -13.16 -0.44 -11.72
CA LEU A 55 -12.94 -0.91 -13.09
C LEU A 55 -13.98 -1.95 -13.46
N ASP A 56 -14.77 -1.71 -14.50
CA ASP A 56 -15.60 -2.77 -15.06
C ASP A 56 -14.74 -3.82 -15.80
N ILE A 57 -15.21 -5.05 -15.80
CA ILE A 57 -14.52 -6.15 -16.47
C ILE A 57 -14.80 -6.11 -17.97
N GLU A 58 -16.06 -5.97 -18.38
CA GLU A 58 -16.44 -5.98 -19.77
C GLU A 58 -16.52 -4.57 -20.33
N MET A 59 -15.54 -4.23 -21.16
CA MET A 59 -15.51 -2.95 -21.88
C MET A 59 -15.04 -3.18 -23.32
N PRO A 60 -15.49 -2.32 -24.27
CA PRO A 60 -15.02 -2.36 -25.64
C PRO A 60 -13.50 -2.15 -25.76
N SER A 61 -12.91 -2.74 -26.76
CA SER A 61 -11.51 -2.57 -27.19
C SER A 61 -10.48 -3.23 -26.29
N ILE A 62 -10.37 -2.85 -25.03
CA ILE A 62 -9.55 -3.50 -24.00
C ILE A 62 -10.42 -3.74 -22.77
N ASP A 63 -10.54 -4.99 -22.36
CA ASP A 63 -11.31 -5.34 -21.17
C ASP A 63 -10.62 -4.93 -19.86
N GLY A 64 -11.39 -4.94 -18.76
CA GLY A 64 -10.88 -4.55 -17.46
C GLY A 64 -9.77 -5.47 -16.93
N ILE A 65 -9.80 -6.77 -17.27
CA ILE A 65 -8.78 -7.73 -16.81
C ILE A 65 -7.44 -7.42 -17.47
N ALA A 66 -7.44 -7.19 -18.79
CA ALA A 66 -6.24 -6.81 -19.52
C ALA A 66 -5.70 -5.44 -19.05
N THR A 67 -6.60 -4.49 -18.79
CA THR A 67 -6.27 -3.18 -18.24
C THR A 67 -5.59 -3.31 -16.87
N ALA A 68 -6.18 -4.07 -15.94
CA ALA A 68 -5.62 -4.28 -14.60
C ALA A 68 -4.25 -5.00 -14.62
N LYS A 69 -4.11 -6.03 -15.45
CA LYS A 69 -2.82 -6.72 -15.64
C LYS A 69 -1.74 -5.74 -16.10
N ARG A 70 -2.07 -4.89 -17.08
CA ARG A 70 -1.11 -3.91 -17.58
C ARG A 70 -0.76 -2.85 -16.56
N ILE A 71 -1.72 -2.37 -15.76
CA ILE A 71 -1.46 -1.46 -14.64
C ILE A 71 -0.51 -2.13 -13.64
N ASN A 72 -0.75 -3.39 -13.27
CA ASN A 72 0.09 -4.10 -12.31
C ASN A 72 1.52 -4.34 -12.81
N GLU A 73 1.70 -4.61 -14.11
CA GLU A 73 3.03 -4.65 -14.73
C GLU A 73 3.75 -3.32 -14.66
N LEU A 74 3.06 -2.23 -15.00
CA LEU A 74 3.63 -0.88 -15.03
C LEU A 74 3.93 -0.32 -13.65
N LYS A 75 3.08 -0.58 -12.65
CA LYS A 75 3.31 -0.11 -11.27
C LYS A 75 4.39 -0.91 -10.54
N GLY A 76 4.74 -2.11 -11.02
CA GLY A 76 5.74 -2.99 -10.40
C GLY A 76 5.41 -3.32 -8.95
N SER A 77 6.32 -3.04 -8.04
CA SER A 77 6.13 -3.27 -6.58
C SER A 77 5.35 -2.17 -5.85
N ALA A 78 4.85 -1.13 -6.55
CA ALA A 78 4.03 -0.11 -5.91
C ALA A 78 2.67 -0.66 -5.50
N GLU A 79 2.21 -0.31 -4.30
CA GLU A 79 0.92 -0.79 -3.78
C GLU A 79 -0.28 -0.12 -4.44
N ILE A 80 -0.16 1.15 -4.81
CA ILE A 80 -1.19 1.94 -5.50
C ILE A 80 -0.96 1.99 -7.02
N PRO A 81 -2.03 2.12 -7.82
CA PRO A 81 -3.43 2.17 -7.39
C PRO A 81 -3.97 0.84 -6.90
N PHE A 82 -4.90 0.89 -5.94
CA PHE A 82 -5.76 -0.24 -5.62
C PHE A 82 -6.77 -0.42 -6.76
N ILE A 83 -6.94 -1.64 -7.26
CA ILE A 83 -7.91 -1.95 -8.31
C ILE A 83 -9.08 -2.70 -7.69
N VAL A 84 -10.29 -2.18 -7.89
CA VAL A 84 -11.56 -2.81 -7.46
C VAL A 84 -12.39 -3.05 -8.69
N TYR A 85 -12.69 -4.31 -8.97
CA TYR A 85 -13.63 -4.62 -10.04
C TYR A 85 -15.07 -4.35 -9.61
N VAL A 86 -15.84 -3.75 -10.51
CA VAL A 86 -17.28 -3.52 -10.34
C VAL A 86 -17.98 -4.13 -11.54
N THR A 87 -18.58 -5.32 -11.40
CA THR A 87 -19.09 -6.07 -12.55
C THR A 87 -20.40 -6.76 -12.26
N SER A 88 -21.16 -7.04 -13.33
CA SER A 88 -22.32 -7.93 -13.30
C SER A 88 -21.97 -9.41 -13.62
N HIS A 89 -20.72 -9.68 -14.01
CA HIS A 89 -20.25 -10.96 -14.56
C HIS A 89 -19.51 -11.78 -13.51
N ASP A 90 -20.29 -12.53 -12.71
CA ASP A 90 -19.75 -13.42 -11.66
C ASP A 90 -18.84 -14.53 -12.22
N GLU A 91 -19.08 -14.96 -13.45
CA GLU A 91 -18.32 -16.00 -14.16
C GLU A 91 -16.87 -15.60 -14.45
N LEU A 92 -16.60 -14.30 -14.60
CA LEU A 92 -15.26 -13.77 -14.89
C LEU A 92 -14.40 -13.52 -13.64
N VAL A 93 -14.96 -13.68 -12.44
CA VAL A 93 -14.26 -13.42 -11.18
C VAL A 93 -12.97 -14.25 -11.06
N PHE A 94 -12.98 -15.53 -11.42
CA PHE A 94 -11.79 -16.38 -11.33
C PHE A 94 -10.65 -15.95 -12.28
N ASP A 95 -10.98 -15.46 -13.49
CA ASP A 95 -9.98 -14.94 -14.41
C ASP A 95 -9.45 -13.58 -13.97
N ALA A 96 -10.33 -12.76 -13.42
CA ALA A 96 -9.98 -11.45 -12.90
C ALA A 96 -9.09 -11.53 -11.63
N LEU A 97 -9.23 -12.58 -10.79
CA LEU A 97 -8.32 -12.82 -9.65
C LEU A 97 -6.85 -12.95 -10.04
N LYS A 98 -6.56 -13.43 -11.26
CA LYS A 98 -5.19 -13.55 -11.79
C LYS A 98 -4.50 -12.20 -12.00
N SER A 99 -5.25 -11.11 -12.00
CA SER A 99 -4.72 -9.74 -12.04
C SER A 99 -4.48 -9.14 -10.65
N PHE A 100 -4.63 -9.91 -9.59
CA PHE A 100 -4.42 -9.50 -8.19
C PHE A 100 -5.16 -8.21 -7.83
N PRO A 101 -6.50 -8.15 -8.00
CA PRO A 101 -7.27 -6.98 -7.60
C PRO A 101 -7.33 -6.86 -6.07
N TYR A 102 -7.52 -5.65 -5.58
CA TYR A 102 -7.73 -5.41 -4.16
C TYR A 102 -9.07 -5.97 -3.68
N SER A 103 -10.13 -5.84 -4.50
CA SER A 103 -11.47 -6.31 -4.18
C SER A 103 -12.35 -6.46 -5.42
N PHE A 104 -13.51 -7.11 -5.20
CA PHE A 104 -14.60 -7.21 -6.15
C PHE A 104 -15.88 -6.68 -5.53
N ILE A 105 -16.68 -5.94 -6.33
CA ILE A 105 -18.02 -5.51 -5.99
C ILE A 105 -18.95 -5.91 -7.13
N ARG A 106 -20.02 -6.61 -6.82
CA ARG A 106 -21.09 -6.89 -7.79
C ARG A 106 -21.91 -5.64 -8.03
N LYS A 107 -22.23 -5.31 -9.29
CA LYS A 107 -23.12 -4.17 -9.63
C LYS A 107 -24.45 -4.26 -8.86
N SER A 108 -24.97 -5.47 -8.60
CA SER A 108 -26.18 -5.71 -7.81
C SER A 108 -26.03 -5.52 -6.29
N LYS A 109 -24.81 -5.47 -5.74
CA LYS A 109 -24.52 -5.36 -4.31
C LYS A 109 -23.72 -4.12 -3.92
N ILE A 110 -23.65 -3.13 -4.82
CA ILE A 110 -22.86 -1.91 -4.59
C ILE A 110 -23.22 -1.24 -3.27
N GLU A 111 -24.51 -1.15 -2.94
CA GLU A 111 -24.97 -0.45 -1.73
C GLU A 111 -24.49 -1.10 -0.43
N SER A 112 -24.38 -2.43 -0.40
CA SER A 112 -23.89 -3.14 0.79
C SER A 112 -22.36 -3.12 0.88
N ASP A 113 -21.67 -3.27 -0.24
CA ASP A 113 -20.24 -3.63 -0.23
C ASP A 113 -19.31 -2.42 -0.41
N LEU A 114 -19.83 -1.31 -0.99
CA LEU A 114 -19.02 -0.13 -1.33
C LEU A 114 -18.44 0.57 -0.10
N TYR A 115 -19.24 0.71 0.97
CA TYR A 115 -18.81 1.36 2.21
C TYR A 115 -17.62 0.63 2.84
N GLU A 116 -17.75 -0.68 3.01
CA GLU A 116 -16.69 -1.50 3.60
C GLU A 116 -15.43 -1.50 2.74
N CYS A 117 -15.60 -1.61 1.42
CA CYS A 117 -14.51 -1.58 0.47
C CYS A 117 -13.72 -0.25 0.55
N ILE A 118 -14.39 0.89 0.47
CA ILE A 118 -13.73 2.21 0.54
C ILE A 118 -13.09 2.44 1.90
N ASN A 119 -13.77 2.07 3.00
CA ASN A 119 -13.22 2.22 4.34
C ASN A 119 -11.93 1.39 4.52
N ARG A 120 -11.90 0.15 4.05
CA ARG A 120 -10.72 -0.72 4.10
C ARG A 120 -9.58 -0.15 3.24
N ILE A 121 -9.88 0.35 2.04
CA ILE A 121 -8.90 0.99 1.16
C ILE A 121 -8.35 2.27 1.79
N ASN A 122 -9.21 3.09 2.40
CA ASN A 122 -8.75 4.30 3.08
C ASN A 122 -7.78 4.00 4.22
N ASN A 123 -8.10 2.99 5.04
CA ASN A 123 -7.20 2.57 6.12
C ASN A 123 -5.84 2.12 5.56
N SER A 124 -5.83 1.30 4.51
CA SER A 124 -4.58 0.89 3.83
C SER A 124 -3.83 2.09 3.24
N PHE A 125 -4.55 3.03 2.62
CA PHE A 125 -3.96 4.25 2.05
C PHE A 125 -3.35 5.16 3.13
N GLU A 126 -4.03 5.32 4.27
CA GLU A 126 -3.51 6.09 5.40
C GLU A 126 -2.26 5.45 5.99
N GLU A 127 -2.24 4.14 6.15
CA GLU A 127 -1.07 3.41 6.61
C GLU A 127 0.14 3.61 5.69
N LEU A 128 -0.07 3.56 4.36
CA LEU A 128 0.99 3.82 3.37
C LEU A 128 1.57 5.23 3.44
N HIS A 129 0.75 6.21 3.85
CA HIS A 129 1.13 7.64 3.89
C HIS A 129 1.37 8.15 5.30
N LYS A 130 1.31 7.28 6.31
CA LYS A 130 1.57 7.66 7.70
C LYS A 130 2.97 8.25 7.84
N THR A 131 3.06 9.40 8.50
CA THR A 131 4.32 10.13 8.66
C THR A 131 4.77 10.17 10.11
N ILE A 132 6.07 10.17 10.30
CA ILE A 132 6.72 10.55 11.57
C ILE A 132 7.58 11.79 11.34
N VAL A 133 7.82 12.55 12.40
CA VAL A 133 8.73 13.70 12.35
C VAL A 133 10.09 13.28 12.91
N LEU A 134 11.12 13.38 12.09
CA LEU A 134 12.50 13.21 12.54
C LEU A 134 13.07 14.53 13.05
N HIS A 135 13.46 14.55 14.31
CA HIS A 135 14.13 15.71 14.94
C HIS A 135 15.62 15.63 14.67
N THR A 136 16.09 16.29 13.62
CA THR A 136 17.53 16.38 13.31
C THR A 136 18.15 17.59 14.02
N GLU A 137 19.48 17.67 14.05
CA GLU A 137 20.19 18.81 14.68
C GLU A 137 19.86 20.17 14.01
N ARG A 138 19.35 20.18 12.79
CA ARG A 138 19.12 21.41 12.02
C ARG A 138 17.65 21.74 11.78
N LYS A 139 16.80 20.73 11.70
CA LYS A 139 15.38 20.89 11.34
C LYS A 139 14.56 19.64 11.65
N ASP A 140 13.28 19.83 11.77
CA ASP A 140 12.28 18.78 11.84
C ASP A 140 11.88 18.37 10.41
N ILE A 141 11.89 17.06 10.15
CA ILE A 141 11.65 16.51 8.80
C ILE A 141 10.52 15.49 8.89
N PRO A 142 9.37 15.74 8.28
CA PRO A 142 8.34 14.71 8.13
C PRO A 142 8.82 13.67 7.09
N ILE A 143 8.76 12.39 7.46
CA ILE A 143 9.04 11.28 6.55
C ILE A 143 7.88 10.28 6.57
N VAL A 144 7.60 9.69 5.42
CA VAL A 144 6.61 8.61 5.30
C VAL A 144 7.20 7.34 5.88
N ILE A 145 6.48 6.72 6.82
CA ILE A 145 6.94 5.49 7.51
C ILE A 145 7.17 4.36 6.51
N GLY A 146 6.27 4.22 5.53
CA GLY A 146 6.37 3.21 4.49
C GLY A 146 7.59 3.36 3.57
N ASP A 147 8.26 4.51 3.57
CA ASP A 147 9.49 4.73 2.81
C ASP A 147 10.76 4.36 3.57
N ILE A 148 10.66 4.15 4.89
CA ILE A 148 11.80 3.73 5.71
C ILE A 148 12.06 2.25 5.44
N ILE A 149 13.27 1.92 4.97
CA ILE A 149 13.69 0.55 4.69
C ILE A 149 14.25 -0.09 5.96
N TYR A 150 15.22 0.57 6.58
CA TYR A 150 15.80 0.12 7.85
C TYR A 150 16.45 1.29 8.59
N LEU A 151 16.75 1.08 9.87
CA LEU A 151 17.54 1.97 10.71
C LEU A 151 18.85 1.31 11.06
N GLU A 152 19.91 2.11 11.10
CA GLU A 152 21.25 1.69 11.51
C GLU A 152 21.85 2.62 12.56
N LYS A 153 22.42 2.07 13.63
CA LYS A 153 23.16 2.80 14.63
C LYS A 153 24.62 3.01 14.22
N ILE A 154 25.00 4.24 13.95
CA ILE A 154 26.37 4.63 13.61
C ILE A 154 26.86 5.62 14.65
N LYS A 155 27.75 5.18 15.57
CA LYS A 155 28.28 6.02 16.67
C LYS A 155 27.15 6.64 17.49
N ASN A 156 27.04 7.96 17.51
CA ASN A 156 26.04 8.72 18.26
C ASN A 156 24.75 9.00 17.48
N TYR A 157 24.63 8.49 16.26
CA TYR A 157 23.51 8.74 15.39
C TYR A 157 22.73 7.46 15.06
N VAL A 158 21.43 7.59 14.87
CA VAL A 158 20.61 6.61 14.17
C VAL A 158 20.39 7.14 12.76
N VAL A 159 20.73 6.35 11.77
CA VAL A 159 20.53 6.66 10.35
C VAL A 159 19.28 5.94 9.87
N TYR A 160 18.34 6.70 9.36
CA TYR A 160 17.14 6.22 8.69
C TYR A 160 17.45 6.07 7.20
N HIS A 161 17.55 4.85 6.71
CA HIS A 161 17.70 4.54 5.30
C HIS A 161 16.32 4.46 4.66
N THR A 162 16.02 5.37 3.75
CA THR A 162 14.72 5.45 3.05
C THR A 162 14.88 5.17 1.57
N LYS A 163 13.78 5.02 0.83
CA LYS A 163 13.78 4.84 -0.62
C LYS A 163 14.56 5.91 -1.38
N ASN A 164 14.54 7.15 -0.87
CA ASN A 164 15.02 8.30 -1.61
C ASN A 164 16.36 8.82 -1.08
N GLN A 165 16.59 8.78 0.25
CA GLN A 165 17.78 9.35 0.88
C GLN A 165 17.94 8.84 2.32
N GLU A 166 19.06 9.23 2.94
CA GLU A 166 19.34 8.94 4.34
C GLU A 166 19.10 10.17 5.22
N TYR A 167 18.59 9.91 6.43
CA TYR A 167 18.44 10.94 7.46
C TYR A 167 19.19 10.52 8.73
N LYS A 168 19.91 11.46 9.36
CA LYS A 168 20.70 11.22 10.56
C LYS A 168 20.09 11.96 11.74
N VAL A 169 19.74 11.21 12.78
CA VAL A 169 19.20 11.71 14.03
C VAL A 169 20.19 11.40 15.15
N ARG A 170 20.55 12.38 15.95
CA ARG A 170 21.41 12.17 17.14
C ARG A 170 20.57 11.59 18.26
N SER A 171 20.54 10.27 18.35
CA SER A 171 19.67 9.51 19.24
C SER A 171 20.25 8.11 19.49
N ASP A 172 19.58 7.33 20.31
CA ASP A 172 19.85 5.90 20.48
C ASP A 172 18.79 5.02 19.79
N MET A 173 19.17 3.79 19.47
CA MET A 173 18.31 2.83 18.75
C MET A 173 17.05 2.43 19.53
N ASN A 174 17.07 2.45 20.87
CA ASN A 174 15.89 2.10 21.67
C ASN A 174 14.82 3.18 21.55
N THR A 175 15.23 4.45 21.59
CA THR A 175 14.35 5.60 21.44
C THR A 175 13.72 5.61 20.05
N GLU A 176 14.54 5.51 19.01
CA GLU A 176 14.05 5.55 17.63
C GLU A 176 13.19 4.34 17.28
N PHE A 177 13.54 3.14 17.77
CA PHE A 177 12.74 1.95 17.54
C PHE A 177 11.34 2.05 18.18
N LYS A 178 11.19 2.66 19.35
CA LYS A 178 9.89 2.87 19.98
C LYS A 178 8.95 3.69 19.11
N ASN A 179 9.48 4.68 18.39
CA ASN A 179 8.70 5.56 17.52
C ASN A 179 8.13 4.84 16.27
N ILE A 180 8.72 3.70 15.89
CA ILE A 180 8.36 2.97 14.66
C ILE A 180 7.91 1.53 14.90
N ALA A 181 8.03 0.98 16.10
CA ALA A 181 7.79 -0.43 16.38
C ALA A 181 6.37 -0.88 16.05
N GLU A 182 5.36 -0.02 16.24
CA GLU A 182 3.95 -0.32 15.95
C GLU A 182 3.64 -0.36 14.44
N TYR A 183 4.55 0.15 13.59
CA TYR A 183 4.37 0.24 12.14
C TYR A 183 5.05 -0.89 11.36
N GLY A 184 5.11 -2.08 11.94
CA GLY A 184 5.64 -3.25 11.25
C GLY A 184 7.16 -3.32 11.18
N PHE A 185 7.86 -2.72 12.15
CA PHE A 185 9.31 -2.85 12.26
C PHE A 185 9.71 -3.96 13.24
N ILE A 186 10.77 -4.69 12.88
CA ILE A 186 11.43 -5.69 13.73
C ILE A 186 12.85 -5.28 14.06
N ARG A 187 13.39 -5.80 15.17
CA ARG A 187 14.74 -5.47 15.64
C ARG A 187 15.65 -6.70 15.64
N PRO A 188 16.39 -6.96 14.55
CA PRO A 188 17.24 -8.15 14.41
C PRO A 188 18.56 -8.06 15.16
N HIS A 189 19.00 -6.84 15.52
CA HIS A 189 20.29 -6.59 16.16
C HIS A 189 20.21 -5.33 17.05
N ILE A 190 21.14 -5.18 17.99
CA ILE A 190 21.20 -4.00 18.87
C ILE A 190 21.32 -2.70 18.07
N GLY A 191 21.98 -2.73 16.95
CA GLY A 191 22.24 -1.58 16.06
C GLY A 191 21.34 -1.46 14.86
N TYR A 192 20.35 -2.34 14.67
CA TYR A 192 19.49 -2.34 13.49
C TYR A 192 18.02 -2.48 13.84
N ALA A 193 17.16 -1.80 13.08
CA ALA A 193 15.72 -2.02 13.00
C ALA A 193 15.31 -2.09 11.54
N VAL A 194 14.40 -3.01 11.18
CA VAL A 194 14.05 -3.34 9.80
C VAL A 194 12.55 -3.25 9.61
N ASN A 195 12.11 -2.64 8.52
CA ASN A 195 10.73 -2.64 8.10
C ASN A 195 10.39 -3.98 7.43
N ASN A 196 9.38 -4.69 7.96
CA ASN A 196 8.94 -5.98 7.45
C ASN A 196 8.57 -5.98 5.96
N LYS A 197 8.08 -4.85 5.47
CA LYS A 197 7.70 -4.65 4.07
C LYS A 197 8.83 -4.93 3.07
N TYR A 198 10.08 -4.70 3.48
CA TYR A 198 11.26 -4.86 2.62
C TYR A 198 12.00 -6.17 2.84
N VAL A 199 11.52 -7.03 3.74
CA VAL A 199 12.13 -8.33 4.00
C VAL A 199 11.82 -9.30 2.87
N GLU A 200 12.87 -9.83 2.23
CA GLU A 200 12.74 -10.91 1.25
C GLU A 200 12.77 -12.27 1.92
N TYR A 201 13.77 -12.50 2.77
CA TYR A 201 13.80 -13.71 3.61
C TYR A 201 14.60 -13.51 4.91
N ILE A 202 14.35 -14.39 5.87
CA ILE A 202 15.03 -14.42 7.16
C ILE A 202 15.81 -15.75 7.26
N SER A 203 17.14 -15.66 7.32
CA SER A 203 18.03 -16.81 7.55
C SER A 203 18.33 -17.02 9.04
N THR A 204 19.33 -17.83 9.34
CA THR A 204 19.79 -18.07 10.74
C THR A 204 20.61 -16.93 11.30
N ASP A 205 21.27 -16.14 10.48
CA ASP A 205 22.27 -15.14 10.88
C ASP A 205 22.09 -13.77 10.23
N CYS A 206 21.20 -13.68 9.24
CA CYS A 206 20.88 -12.41 8.61
C CYS A 206 19.41 -12.32 8.15
N ILE A 207 18.98 -11.10 7.86
CA ILE A 207 17.76 -10.76 7.12
C ILE A 207 18.20 -10.17 5.80
N LEU A 208 17.76 -10.75 4.68
CA LEU A 208 17.93 -10.16 3.37
C LEU A 208 16.75 -9.24 3.10
N LEU A 209 17.05 -8.00 2.75
CA LEU A 209 16.09 -7.02 2.28
C LEU A 209 16.16 -6.90 0.76
N GLN A 210 15.15 -6.28 0.18
CA GLN A 210 15.16 -5.86 -1.23
C GLN A 210 16.45 -5.10 -1.57
N ASN A 211 16.92 -5.23 -2.80
CA ASN A 211 18.18 -4.66 -3.29
C ASN A 211 19.44 -5.24 -2.64
N ASP A 212 19.41 -6.53 -2.26
CA ASP A 212 20.56 -7.29 -1.73
C ASP A 212 21.16 -6.72 -0.43
N ILE A 213 20.38 -6.01 0.37
CA ILE A 213 20.81 -5.46 1.65
C ILE A 213 20.76 -6.55 2.71
N ASN A 214 21.92 -6.91 3.27
CA ASN A 214 22.04 -7.90 4.34
C ASN A 214 22.14 -7.25 5.72
N ILE A 215 21.17 -7.54 6.60
CA ILE A 215 21.12 -7.05 7.98
C ILE A 215 21.46 -8.20 8.94
N PRO A 216 22.43 -8.04 9.86
CA PRO A 216 22.81 -9.12 10.77
C PRO A 216 21.67 -9.48 11.74
N LEU A 217 21.43 -10.77 11.93
CA LEU A 217 20.44 -11.30 12.88
C LEU A 217 21.15 -11.99 14.05
N ASN A 218 21.17 -11.32 15.20
CA ASN A 218 21.77 -11.87 16.40
C ASN A 218 20.87 -12.96 17.01
N LYS A 219 21.49 -14.04 17.50
CA LYS A 219 20.80 -15.19 18.12
C LYS A 219 19.77 -14.78 19.18
N LYS A 220 20.06 -13.75 19.98
CA LYS A 220 19.17 -13.22 21.03
C LYS A 220 17.81 -12.72 20.48
N TYR A 221 17.76 -12.24 19.24
CA TYR A 221 16.56 -11.61 18.66
C TYR A 221 15.80 -12.55 17.70
N ARG A 222 16.32 -13.73 17.37
CA ARG A 222 15.75 -14.63 16.33
C ARG A 222 14.30 -14.99 16.56
N ASP A 223 13.97 -15.43 17.77
CA ASP A 223 12.62 -15.92 18.06
C ASP A 223 11.59 -14.77 18.06
N ASP A 224 11.95 -13.61 18.62
CA ASP A 224 11.12 -12.43 18.62
C ASP A 224 10.91 -11.89 17.20
N VAL A 225 11.97 -11.82 16.40
CA VAL A 225 11.94 -11.41 14.99
C VAL A 225 11.00 -12.31 14.18
N LYS A 226 11.18 -13.64 14.24
CA LYS A 226 10.33 -14.59 13.52
C LYS A 226 8.87 -14.46 13.96
N LYS A 227 8.61 -14.44 15.27
CA LYS A 227 7.25 -14.30 15.80
C LYS A 227 6.56 -13.03 15.29
N LYS A 228 7.24 -11.89 15.34
CA LYS A 228 6.68 -10.60 14.89
C LYS A 228 6.49 -10.54 13.38
N TYR A 229 7.44 -11.08 12.62
CA TYR A 229 7.35 -11.14 11.15
C TYR A 229 6.19 -12.02 10.69
N PHE A 230 6.04 -13.22 11.23
CA PHE A 230 4.93 -14.11 10.86
C PHE A 230 3.57 -13.57 11.30
N LYS A 231 3.50 -12.90 12.46
CA LYS A 231 2.28 -12.18 12.86
C LYS A 231 1.92 -11.11 11.85
N TRP A 232 2.87 -10.27 11.48
CA TRP A 232 2.67 -9.22 10.49
C TRP A 232 2.22 -9.77 9.13
N LEU A 233 2.80 -10.89 8.66
CA LEU A 233 2.33 -11.57 7.43
C LEU A 233 0.89 -12.07 7.55
N GLY A 234 0.48 -12.55 8.71
CA GLY A 234 -0.89 -12.96 8.98
C GLY A 234 -1.87 -11.78 8.96
N ASP A 235 -1.47 -10.65 9.53
CA ASP A 235 -2.29 -9.43 9.58
C ASP A 235 -2.50 -8.78 8.17
N ILE A 236 -1.58 -9.03 7.20
CA ILE A 236 -1.72 -8.55 5.81
C ILE A 236 -2.64 -9.45 4.97
N ASN A 237 -2.71 -10.76 5.30
CA ASN A 237 -3.42 -11.76 4.49
C ASN A 237 -4.86 -12.03 5.00
N VAL A 238 -5.40 -11.22 5.90
CA VAL A 238 -6.77 -11.21 6.41
C VAL A 238 -7.48 -9.94 5.91
#